data_7b296ae92aa90417cf96a8300272fb84
#
_entry.id   7b296ae92aa90417cf96a8300272fb84
#
_cell.length_a   1.000
_cell.length_b   1.000
_cell.length_c   1.000
_cell.angle_alpha   90.00
_cell.angle_beta   90.00
_cell.angle_gamma   90.00
#
_symmetry.space_group_name_H-M   'P 1'
#
loop_
_entity.id
_entity.type
_entity.pdbx_description
1 polymer ?
#
loop_
_entity_poly.entity_id
_entity_poly.type
_entity_poly.pdbx_seq_one_letter_code
_entity_poly.pdbx_strand_id
1 'polypeptide(L)'
;MFLSMNWIGDFVDLSGLDKKSLIKNFTLSTAEVEDIIEKGSDISGIVVAKILSVENHPPSKKLHLLKVDKGDEVVDIVCGAPNVREGMKVALATVGGAVCGHPISEATIAGYPSFGMCCSEAELGISDDNSGIWDITDDIALGTDIKSVYPIDDIIFEVDNKSLTNRPDLWSHYGMAR
;
A
#
# COMPACT_ATOMS: atom_id res chain seq x y z
N MET A 1 -5.00 -0.83 -23.48
CA MET A 1 -4.52 -2.04 -22.74
C MET A 1 -3.73 -1.58 -21.55
N PHE A 2 -4.12 -1.98 -20.32
CA PHE A 2 -3.40 -1.64 -19.11
C PHE A 2 -2.21 -2.59 -18.86
N LEU A 3 -1.05 -2.00 -18.58
CA LEU A 3 0.19 -2.73 -18.32
C LEU A 3 0.79 -2.27 -16.98
N SER A 4 1.13 -3.23 -16.13
CA SER A 4 1.79 -3.04 -14.84
C SER A 4 3.30 -3.14 -15.02
N MET A 5 4.04 -2.14 -14.55
CA MET A 5 5.50 -2.15 -14.59
C MET A 5 6.08 -3.22 -13.65
N ASN A 6 5.43 -3.50 -12.52
CA ASN A 6 5.87 -4.58 -11.63
C ASN A 6 5.73 -5.93 -12.32
N TRP A 7 4.60 -6.19 -12.98
CA TRP A 7 4.40 -7.45 -13.71
C TRP A 7 5.32 -7.58 -14.93
N ILE A 8 5.61 -6.49 -15.64
CA ILE A 8 6.65 -6.50 -16.70
C ILE A 8 8.02 -6.87 -16.10
N GLY A 9 8.31 -6.37 -14.89
CA GLY A 9 9.54 -6.67 -14.15
C GLY A 9 9.76 -8.15 -13.82
N ASP A 10 8.69 -8.97 -13.80
CA ASP A 10 8.81 -10.44 -13.64
C ASP A 10 9.47 -11.12 -14.85
N PHE A 11 9.48 -10.45 -16.01
CA PHE A 11 10.00 -11.00 -17.26
C PHE A 11 11.29 -10.34 -17.73
N VAL A 12 11.57 -9.11 -17.30
CA VAL A 12 12.76 -8.33 -17.68
C VAL A 12 13.25 -7.50 -16.51
N ASP A 13 14.57 -7.43 -16.32
CA ASP A 13 15.17 -6.62 -15.28
C ASP A 13 14.99 -5.11 -15.58
N LEU A 14 14.20 -4.44 -14.76
CA LEU A 14 13.95 -3.02 -14.81
C LEU A 14 14.73 -2.25 -13.71
N SER A 15 15.59 -2.92 -12.97
CA SER A 15 16.38 -2.31 -11.90
C SER A 15 17.30 -1.22 -12.45
N GLY A 16 17.35 -0.09 -11.77
CA GLY A 16 18.18 1.05 -12.19
C GLY A 16 17.63 1.87 -13.37
N LEU A 17 16.48 1.51 -13.93
CA LEU A 17 15.82 2.30 -14.97
C LEU A 17 14.85 3.31 -14.36
N ASP A 18 14.85 4.53 -14.89
CA ASP A 18 13.79 5.48 -14.60
C ASP A 18 12.52 5.08 -15.37
N LYS A 19 11.55 4.54 -14.64
CA LYS A 19 10.30 4.00 -15.20
C LYS A 19 9.53 5.06 -16.01
N LYS A 20 9.54 6.34 -15.61
CA LYS A 20 8.86 7.41 -16.33
C LYS A 20 9.53 7.71 -17.68
N SER A 21 10.85 7.77 -17.69
CA SER A 21 11.61 7.92 -18.93
C SER A 21 11.45 6.71 -19.86
N LEU A 22 11.36 5.51 -19.30
CA LEU A 22 11.10 4.28 -20.06
C LEU A 22 9.75 4.36 -20.78
N ILE A 23 8.67 4.73 -20.09
CA ILE A 23 7.32 4.88 -20.67
C ILE A 23 7.32 5.96 -21.75
N LYS A 24 8.01 7.10 -21.52
CA LYS A 24 8.15 8.14 -22.53
C LYS A 24 8.86 7.64 -23.81
N ASN A 25 9.93 6.88 -23.65
CA ASN A 25 10.66 6.30 -24.78
C ASN A 25 9.80 5.24 -25.48
N PHE A 26 9.04 4.45 -24.75
CA PHE A 26 8.09 3.48 -25.29
C PHE A 26 7.05 4.17 -26.19
N THR A 27 6.47 5.28 -25.74
CA THR A 27 5.53 6.08 -26.54
C THR A 27 6.16 6.56 -27.87
N LEU A 28 7.43 6.95 -27.83
CA LEU A 28 8.12 7.47 -29.01
C LEU A 28 8.55 6.39 -30.02
N SER A 29 8.73 5.15 -29.55
CA SER A 29 9.34 4.08 -30.37
C SER A 29 8.40 2.92 -30.70
N THR A 30 7.36 2.68 -29.90
CA THR A 30 6.59 1.43 -29.97
C THR A 30 5.09 1.68 -30.11
N ALA A 31 4.44 2.29 -29.12
CA ALA A 31 3.00 2.52 -29.12
C ALA A 31 2.63 3.71 -28.23
N GLU A 32 1.56 4.38 -28.55
CA GLU A 32 1.05 5.52 -27.77
C GLU A 32 0.58 5.07 -26.39
N VAL A 33 1.04 5.78 -25.35
CA VAL A 33 0.56 5.66 -23.99
C VAL A 33 -0.45 6.77 -23.73
N GLU A 34 -1.70 6.39 -23.43
CA GLU A 34 -2.81 7.31 -23.24
C GLU A 34 -2.90 7.82 -21.80
N ASP A 35 -2.58 6.98 -20.80
CA ASP A 35 -2.65 7.34 -19.39
C ASP A 35 -1.58 6.63 -18.56
N ILE A 36 -1.24 7.20 -17.39
CA ILE A 36 -0.28 6.66 -16.43
C ILE A 36 -0.88 6.79 -15.03
N ILE A 37 -1.06 5.67 -14.35
CA ILE A 37 -1.57 5.57 -12.98
C ILE A 37 -0.40 5.19 -12.06
N GLU A 38 -0.05 6.08 -11.14
CA GLU A 38 0.96 5.81 -10.10
C GLU A 38 0.26 5.25 -8.85
N LYS A 39 0.09 3.92 -8.79
CA LYS A 39 -0.53 3.23 -7.66
C LYS A 39 0.39 3.30 -6.44
N GLY A 40 -0.17 3.57 -5.24
CA GLY A 40 0.56 3.60 -3.97
C GLY A 40 1.42 4.85 -3.73
N SER A 41 1.49 5.79 -4.69
CA SER A 41 2.27 7.03 -4.55
C SER A 41 1.77 7.95 -3.42
N ASP A 42 0.52 7.81 -3.04
CA ASP A 42 -0.19 8.54 -1.98
C ASP A 42 -0.15 7.84 -0.61
N ILE A 43 0.63 6.75 -0.51
CA ILE A 43 0.85 5.96 0.70
C ILE A 43 2.32 6.08 1.13
N SER A 44 2.59 6.41 2.39
CA SER A 44 3.95 6.48 2.94
C SER A 44 3.96 6.31 4.45
N GLY A 45 5.11 5.88 5.02
CA GLY A 45 5.28 5.75 6.46
C GLY A 45 4.41 4.66 7.09
N ILE A 46 4.17 3.57 6.37
CA ILE A 46 3.44 2.42 6.87
C ILE A 46 4.42 1.33 7.28
N VAL A 47 4.33 0.88 8.51
CA VAL A 47 5.22 -0.16 9.04
C VAL A 47 4.45 -1.36 9.58
N VAL A 48 5.09 -2.51 9.59
CA VAL A 48 4.56 -3.70 10.27
C VAL A 48 4.69 -3.49 11.77
N ALA A 49 3.59 -3.61 12.49
CA ALA A 49 3.53 -3.43 13.93
C ALA A 49 2.72 -4.56 14.59
N LYS A 50 2.81 -4.70 15.91
CA LYS A 50 2.11 -5.75 16.67
C LYS A 50 1.27 -5.15 17.77
N ILE A 51 0.03 -5.56 17.87
CA ILE A 51 -0.88 -5.18 18.96
C ILE A 51 -0.46 -5.95 20.23
N LEU A 52 -0.06 -5.22 21.27
CA LEU A 52 0.33 -5.78 22.56
C LEU A 52 -0.86 -5.93 23.51
N SER A 53 -1.77 -4.95 23.54
CA SER A 53 -2.97 -4.99 24.36
C SER A 53 -4.14 -4.30 23.66
N VAL A 54 -5.34 -4.76 23.99
CA VAL A 54 -6.62 -4.22 23.51
C VAL A 54 -7.50 -3.92 24.71
N GLU A 55 -7.87 -2.67 24.89
CA GLU A 55 -8.79 -2.24 25.94
C GLU A 55 -10.04 -1.61 25.30
N ASN A 56 -11.21 -1.82 25.90
CA ASN A 56 -12.42 -1.16 25.45
C ASN A 56 -12.40 0.31 25.83
N HIS A 57 -12.75 1.19 24.92
CA HIS A 57 -12.88 2.61 25.18
C HIS A 57 -14.07 2.86 26.13
N PRO A 58 -13.87 3.48 27.32
CA PRO A 58 -14.91 3.55 28.36
C PRO A 58 -16.24 4.19 27.91
N PRO A 59 -16.26 5.30 27.14
CA PRO A 59 -17.52 5.90 26.67
C PRO A 59 -18.01 5.35 25.32
N SER A 60 -17.21 4.60 24.55
CA SER A 60 -17.60 4.10 23.23
C SER A 60 -17.56 2.59 23.16
N LYS A 61 -18.68 1.96 22.78
CA LYS A 61 -18.74 0.51 22.56
C LYS A 61 -18.07 0.05 21.25
N LYS A 62 -17.67 0.99 20.40
CA LYS A 62 -17.10 0.70 19.06
C LYS A 62 -15.62 0.99 18.96
N LEU A 63 -15.05 1.73 19.92
CA LEU A 63 -13.64 2.10 19.91
C LEU A 63 -12.84 1.23 20.86
N HIS A 64 -11.62 0.93 20.46
CA HIS A 64 -10.63 0.20 21.25
C HIS A 64 -9.39 1.06 21.44
N LEU A 65 -8.80 0.97 22.62
CA LEU A 65 -7.52 1.56 22.96
C LEU A 65 -6.46 0.48 22.79
N LEU A 66 -5.53 0.67 21.88
CA LEU A 66 -4.51 -0.30 21.54
C LEU A 66 -3.14 0.21 21.99
N LYS A 67 -2.32 -0.69 22.52
CA LYS A 67 -0.87 -0.48 22.60
C LYS A 67 -0.23 -1.27 21.47
N VAL A 68 0.49 -0.58 20.60
CA VAL A 68 1.04 -1.14 19.37
C VAL A 68 2.55 -0.96 19.36
N ASP A 69 3.26 -2.07 19.26
CA ASP A 69 4.72 -2.12 19.13
C ASP A 69 5.10 -2.05 17.65
N LYS A 70 5.82 -1.01 17.26
CA LYS A 70 6.33 -0.83 15.90
C LYS A 70 7.81 -1.21 15.74
N GLY A 71 8.40 -1.84 16.77
CA GLY A 71 9.77 -2.37 16.78
C GLY A 71 10.76 -1.49 17.54
N ASP A 72 10.69 -0.19 17.44
CA ASP A 72 11.54 0.79 18.14
C ASP A 72 10.84 1.42 19.35
N GLU A 73 9.52 1.53 19.30
CA GLU A 73 8.70 2.07 20.39
C GLU A 73 7.30 1.48 20.40
N VAL A 74 6.62 1.64 21.55
CA VAL A 74 5.20 1.30 21.73
C VAL A 74 4.37 2.58 21.69
N VAL A 75 3.36 2.62 20.83
CA VAL A 75 2.48 3.77 20.66
C VAL A 75 1.04 3.45 21.04
N ASP A 76 0.32 4.47 21.50
CA ASP A 76 -1.11 4.37 21.80
C ASP A 76 -1.91 4.71 20.55
N ILE A 77 -2.84 3.82 20.17
CA ILE A 77 -3.70 3.95 18.99
C ILE A 77 -5.16 3.78 19.41
N VAL A 78 -6.02 4.67 18.94
CA VAL A 78 -7.47 4.50 19.03
C VAL A 78 -7.99 3.92 17.72
N CYS A 79 -8.60 2.73 17.79
CA CYS A 79 -9.06 1.99 16.62
C CYS A 79 -10.54 1.62 16.74
N GLY A 80 -11.28 1.80 15.64
CA GLY A 80 -12.70 1.42 15.55
C GLY A 80 -12.97 0.09 14.86
N ALA A 81 -11.94 -0.63 14.46
CA ALA A 81 -12.10 -1.90 13.75
C ALA A 81 -12.60 -3.02 14.67
N PRO A 82 -13.51 -3.88 14.18
CA PRO A 82 -14.11 -4.94 15.01
C PRO A 82 -13.20 -6.17 15.20
N ASN A 83 -12.17 -6.32 14.37
CA ASN A 83 -11.31 -7.50 14.31
C ASN A 83 -10.02 -7.39 15.14
N VAL A 84 -9.86 -6.32 15.92
CA VAL A 84 -8.66 -6.12 16.75
C VAL A 84 -8.51 -7.22 17.80
N ARG A 85 -7.28 -7.75 17.95
CA ARG A 85 -6.93 -8.72 18.99
C ARG A 85 -5.48 -8.60 19.41
N GLU A 86 -5.18 -9.00 20.64
CA GLU A 86 -3.80 -9.07 21.14
C GLU A 86 -2.97 -10.06 20.32
N GLY A 87 -1.73 -9.70 20.07
CA GLY A 87 -0.78 -10.50 19.30
C GLY A 87 -0.90 -10.36 17.78
N MET A 88 -1.92 -9.67 17.26
CA MET A 88 -2.12 -9.44 15.83
C MET A 88 -1.03 -8.55 15.26
N LYS A 89 -0.44 -8.93 14.13
CA LYS A 89 0.42 -8.04 13.34
C LYS A 89 -0.45 -7.22 12.38
N VAL A 90 -0.18 -5.94 12.29
CA VAL A 90 -0.99 -4.97 11.53
C VAL A 90 -0.11 -4.03 10.73
N ALA A 91 -0.69 -3.40 9.71
CA ALA A 91 -0.07 -2.28 9.02
C ALA A 91 -0.40 -1.00 9.79
N LEU A 92 0.62 -0.38 10.39
CA LEU A 92 0.51 0.85 11.16
C LEU A 92 1.01 2.03 10.33
N ALA A 93 0.12 2.97 10.03
CA ALA A 93 0.48 4.27 9.52
C ALA A 93 1.02 5.13 10.67
N THR A 94 2.29 5.50 10.58
CA THR A 94 2.98 6.30 11.61
C THR A 94 2.73 7.80 11.42
N VAL A 95 2.92 8.56 12.48
CA VAL A 95 2.86 10.04 12.40
C VAL A 95 3.91 10.54 11.41
N GLY A 96 3.49 11.42 10.50
CA GLY A 96 4.32 11.93 9.39
C GLY A 96 4.21 11.11 8.10
N GLY A 97 3.55 9.94 8.13
CA GLY A 97 3.18 9.18 6.95
C GLY A 97 1.89 9.69 6.29
N ALA A 98 1.44 9.01 5.25
CA ALA A 98 0.20 9.30 4.54
C ALA A 98 -0.51 8.01 4.11
N VAL A 99 -1.85 8.05 4.11
CA VAL A 99 -2.73 6.98 3.62
C VAL A 99 -3.79 7.61 2.73
N CYS A 100 -3.94 7.11 1.50
CA CYS A 100 -4.86 7.66 0.50
C CYS A 100 -4.70 9.20 0.33
N GLY A 101 -3.47 9.70 0.35
CA GLY A 101 -3.18 11.13 0.24
C GLY A 101 -3.46 11.97 1.51
N HIS A 102 -3.99 11.35 2.58
CA HIS A 102 -4.24 12.04 3.85
C HIS A 102 -3.05 11.87 4.79
N PRO A 103 -2.44 12.98 5.26
CA PRO A 103 -1.32 12.91 6.20
C PRO A 103 -1.78 12.39 7.56
N ILE A 104 -0.97 11.50 8.14
CA ILE A 104 -1.19 10.97 9.49
C ILE A 104 -0.50 11.88 10.49
N SER A 105 -1.26 12.40 11.43
CA SER A 105 -0.78 13.23 12.53
C SER A 105 -1.28 12.72 13.88
N GLU A 106 -0.67 13.21 14.94
CA GLU A 106 -1.20 12.97 16.28
C GLU A 106 -2.63 13.52 16.37
N ALA A 107 -3.53 12.73 16.89
CA ALA A 107 -4.93 13.10 17.06
C ALA A 107 -5.45 12.69 18.43
N THR A 108 -6.40 13.46 18.96
CA THR A 108 -7.18 13.08 20.13
C THR A 108 -8.55 12.59 19.68
N ILE A 109 -8.79 11.29 19.82
CA ILE A 109 -10.03 10.64 19.39
C ILE A 109 -10.83 10.26 20.63
N ALA A 110 -12.01 10.84 20.77
CA ALA A 110 -12.92 10.63 21.91
C ALA A 110 -12.24 10.81 23.29
N GLY A 111 -11.30 11.75 23.39
CA GLY A 111 -10.59 12.09 24.64
C GLY A 111 -9.30 11.30 24.89
N TYR A 112 -8.89 10.41 23.98
CA TYR A 112 -7.65 9.63 24.09
C TYR A 112 -6.69 9.97 22.94
N PRO A 113 -5.38 10.06 23.21
CA PRO A 113 -4.38 10.32 22.17
C PRO A 113 -4.22 9.09 21.26
N SER A 114 -4.00 9.33 19.96
CA SER A 114 -3.66 8.32 18.97
C SER A 114 -2.46 8.81 18.16
N PHE A 115 -1.40 8.00 18.14
CA PHE A 115 -0.13 8.32 17.47
C PHE A 115 0.04 7.52 16.19
N GLY A 116 -1.00 7.46 15.37
CA GLY A 116 -1.03 6.75 14.11
C GLY A 116 -2.40 6.12 13.82
N MET A 117 -2.44 5.26 12.80
CA MET A 117 -3.65 4.58 12.36
C MET A 117 -3.33 3.16 11.90
N CYS A 118 -4.08 2.17 12.39
CA CYS A 118 -4.04 0.82 11.83
C CYS A 118 -4.87 0.79 10.53
N CYS A 119 -4.28 0.31 9.45
CA CYS A 119 -4.87 0.35 8.11
C CYS A 119 -5.58 -0.96 7.75
N SER A 120 -6.64 -0.85 6.96
CA SER A 120 -7.28 -1.96 6.24
C SER A 120 -6.52 -2.29 4.95
N GLU A 121 -6.81 -3.42 4.32
CA GLU A 121 -6.27 -3.76 3.00
C GLU A 121 -6.76 -2.80 1.93
N ALA A 122 -8.00 -2.34 2.02
CA ALA A 122 -8.58 -1.38 1.07
C ALA A 122 -7.87 -0.02 1.11
N GLU A 123 -7.53 0.49 2.31
CA GLU A 123 -6.79 1.75 2.47
C GLU A 123 -5.37 1.67 1.90
N LEU A 124 -4.78 0.48 1.85
CA LEU A 124 -3.47 0.23 1.24
C LEU A 124 -3.55 -0.18 -0.24
N GLY A 125 -4.75 -0.28 -0.79
CA GLY A 125 -4.98 -0.67 -2.18
C GLY A 125 -4.56 -2.10 -2.52
N ILE A 126 -4.54 -3.00 -1.52
CA ILE A 126 -4.18 -4.42 -1.66
C ILE A 126 -5.41 -5.22 -2.11
N SER A 127 -6.57 -4.96 -1.50
CA SER A 127 -7.85 -5.57 -1.85
C SER A 127 -9.00 -4.58 -1.63
N ASP A 128 -10.23 -5.00 -1.92
CA ASP A 128 -11.44 -4.21 -1.63
C ASP A 128 -11.98 -4.45 -0.20
N ASP A 129 -11.29 -5.24 0.64
CA ASP A 129 -11.74 -5.56 1.99
C ASP A 129 -11.52 -4.38 2.95
N ASN A 130 -12.62 -3.82 3.41
CA ASN A 130 -12.70 -2.76 4.40
C ASN A 130 -13.49 -3.18 5.65
N SER A 131 -13.62 -4.48 5.90
CA SER A 131 -14.37 -5.02 7.04
C SER A 131 -13.64 -4.84 8.38
N GLY A 132 -12.33 -4.61 8.35
CA GLY A 132 -11.48 -4.43 9.52
C GLY A 132 -10.06 -3.98 9.13
N ILE A 133 -9.18 -3.94 10.12
CA ILE A 133 -7.75 -3.71 9.87
C ILE A 133 -7.09 -4.97 9.30
N TRP A 134 -6.06 -4.77 8.49
CA TRP A 134 -5.32 -5.87 7.87
C TRP A 134 -4.58 -6.72 8.89
N ASP A 135 -4.85 -8.02 8.87
CA ASP A 135 -4.19 -9.05 9.70
C ASP A 135 -3.02 -9.66 8.94
N ILE A 136 -1.82 -9.20 9.24
CA ILE A 136 -0.60 -9.69 8.59
C ILE A 136 -0.19 -11.00 9.24
N THR A 137 -0.33 -12.10 8.51
CA THR A 137 0.00 -13.46 8.99
C THR A 137 1.45 -13.85 8.71
N ASP A 138 2.13 -13.10 7.84
CA ASP A 138 3.52 -13.37 7.44
C ASP A 138 4.50 -13.08 8.59
N ASP A 139 5.60 -13.85 8.61
CA ASP A 139 6.64 -13.65 9.61
C ASP A 139 7.62 -12.54 9.20
N ILE A 140 7.14 -11.30 9.35
CA ILE A 140 7.88 -10.08 9.03
C ILE A 140 8.30 -9.41 10.33
N ALA A 141 9.51 -8.86 10.37
CA ALA A 141 10.02 -8.11 11.50
C ALA A 141 9.23 -6.82 11.75
N LEU A 142 9.02 -6.47 13.02
CA LEU A 142 8.35 -5.22 13.39
C LEU A 142 9.20 -4.02 12.95
N GLY A 143 8.54 -2.93 12.56
CA GLY A 143 9.18 -1.74 12.03
C GLY A 143 9.57 -1.82 10.54
N THR A 144 9.37 -2.97 9.88
CA THR A 144 9.64 -3.10 8.45
C THR A 144 8.63 -2.26 7.65
N ASP A 145 9.13 -1.46 6.71
CA ASP A 145 8.27 -0.73 5.77
C ASP A 145 7.45 -1.70 4.93
N ILE A 146 6.14 -1.54 4.95
CA ILE A 146 5.19 -2.42 4.27
C ILE A 146 5.44 -2.51 2.76
N LYS A 147 5.88 -1.42 2.14
CA LYS A 147 6.19 -1.35 0.71
C LYS A 147 7.43 -2.13 0.31
N SER A 148 8.32 -2.42 1.26
CA SER A 148 9.50 -3.25 1.01
C SER A 148 9.18 -4.74 0.91
N VAL A 149 8.01 -5.15 1.41
CA VAL A 149 7.60 -6.56 1.48
C VAL A 149 6.43 -6.85 0.54
N TYR A 150 5.51 -5.92 0.41
CA TYR A 150 4.32 -6.07 -0.44
C TYR A 150 4.36 -5.09 -1.60
N PRO A 151 3.96 -5.50 -2.82
CA PRO A 151 4.00 -4.68 -4.03
C PRO A 151 2.83 -3.67 -4.07
N ILE A 152 2.81 -2.75 -3.09
CA ILE A 152 1.79 -1.70 -3.00
C ILE A 152 2.01 -0.64 -4.09
N ASP A 153 3.28 -0.32 -4.36
CA ASP A 153 3.64 0.66 -5.40
C ASP A 153 3.70 0.00 -6.78
N ASP A 154 3.01 0.60 -7.75
CA ASP A 154 3.11 0.21 -9.15
C ASP A 154 2.91 1.43 -10.07
N ILE A 155 3.46 1.34 -11.26
CA ILE A 155 3.13 2.25 -12.35
C ILE A 155 2.37 1.44 -13.39
N ILE A 156 1.10 1.78 -13.55
CA ILE A 156 0.22 1.17 -14.55
C ILE A 156 0.07 2.17 -15.69
N PHE A 157 0.32 1.77 -16.92
CA PHE A 157 0.15 2.62 -18.08
C PHE A 157 -0.80 2.01 -19.09
N GLU A 158 -1.62 2.86 -19.70
CA GLU A 158 -2.57 2.46 -20.72
C GLU A 158 -1.97 2.67 -22.12
N VAL A 159 -1.88 1.58 -22.88
CA VAL A 159 -1.40 1.59 -24.27
C VAL A 159 -2.58 1.57 -25.22
N ASP A 160 -2.57 2.48 -26.22
CA ASP A 160 -3.57 2.47 -27.29
C ASP A 160 -3.44 1.19 -28.12
N ASN A 161 -4.50 0.39 -28.08
CA ASN A 161 -4.56 -0.89 -28.79
C ASN A 161 -4.51 -0.75 -30.32
N LYS A 162 -4.93 0.40 -30.87
CA LYS A 162 -4.90 0.65 -32.31
C LYS A 162 -3.49 0.67 -32.85
N SER A 163 -2.53 1.12 -32.03
CA SER A 163 -1.10 1.16 -32.38
C SER A 163 -0.48 -0.26 -32.50
N LEU A 164 -1.16 -1.29 -31.97
CA LEU A 164 -0.64 -2.65 -31.86
C LEU A 164 -1.43 -3.69 -32.67
N THR A 165 -2.38 -3.29 -33.49
CA THR A 165 -3.28 -4.21 -34.23
C THR A 165 -2.54 -5.19 -35.13
N ASN A 166 -1.39 -4.81 -35.66
CA ASN A 166 -0.51 -5.63 -36.50
C ASN A 166 0.56 -6.40 -35.73
N ARG A 167 0.59 -6.27 -34.37
CA ARG A 167 1.60 -6.88 -33.51
C ARG A 167 0.94 -7.68 -32.38
N PRO A 168 0.29 -8.82 -32.70
CA PRO A 168 -0.37 -9.64 -31.68
C PRO A 168 0.59 -10.18 -30.63
N ASP A 169 1.87 -10.29 -30.94
CA ASP A 169 2.95 -10.68 -30.05
C ASP A 169 3.19 -9.70 -28.88
N LEU A 170 2.74 -8.44 -29.01
CA LEU A 170 2.87 -7.42 -27.98
C LEU A 170 1.66 -7.29 -27.05
N TRP A 171 0.62 -8.09 -27.23
CA TRP A 171 -0.63 -8.00 -26.48
C TRP A 171 -0.57 -8.72 -25.12
N SER A 172 0.43 -8.44 -24.32
CA SER A 172 0.54 -8.95 -22.94
C SER A 172 1.73 -8.30 -22.23
N HIS A 173 1.79 -8.43 -20.90
CA HIS A 173 2.96 -8.03 -20.12
C HIS A 173 4.24 -8.74 -20.60
N TYR A 174 4.14 -10.04 -20.92
CA TYR A 174 5.27 -10.80 -21.48
C TYR A 174 5.69 -10.30 -22.85
N GLY A 175 4.73 -10.05 -23.74
CA GLY A 175 5.02 -9.51 -25.08
C GLY A 175 5.69 -8.14 -25.02
N MET A 176 5.27 -7.29 -24.09
CA MET A 176 5.87 -5.96 -23.89
C MET A 176 7.25 -6.03 -23.21
N ALA A 177 7.49 -6.98 -22.35
CA ALA A 177 8.78 -7.18 -21.69
C ALA A 177 9.88 -7.64 -22.64
N ARG A 178 9.52 -8.39 -23.69
CA ARG A 178 10.44 -8.92 -24.71
C ARG A 178 10.88 -7.84 -25.71
#